data_4ecc2aeae22197bd3e0ec28379404adc
#
_entry.id   4ecc2aeae22197bd3e0ec28379404adc
#
_cell.length_a   1.000
_cell.length_b   1.000
_cell.length_c   1.000
_cell.angle_alpha   90.00
_cell.angle_beta   90.00
_cell.angle_gamma   90.00
#
_symmetry.space_group_name_H-M   'P 1'
#
loop_
_entity.id
_entity.type
_entity.pdbx_description
1 polymer ?
#
loop_
_entity_poly.entity_id
_entity_poly.type
_entity_poly.pdbx_seq_one_letter_code
_entity_poly.pdbx_strand_id
1 'polypeptide(L)'
;MYRDKYDLIVVGSGPGGFAAAIAAARKGVSTLLVERNGQVGGLLTSGLPLLAFLDRAGNQVVGGIGQEICDRLKEVDGVNKHLPSPLLNSITSVNAAWMSVVLFEMCEEEKALDVLLYAELDRVIVENGTVKGITVLCKGHRMSFGADVVIDGTGDGHVIYQAGAKYEKGGSKHKGGMQSPALCFELSNVDYDKSIAYLEQNPEEYGVPDTFEGMRQNISFLKDNVCFNVMGFYSLVKKAKANGDFNIPRNMIDYCKQLTGNAFINVTRAVNSDSTDPESMVQAEFLCHRQVKEAYQMIRKYLPGFENCQLVS
;
A
#
# COMPACT_ATOMS: atom_id res chain seq x y z
N MET A 1 -4.35 -17.57 -26.09
CA MET A 1 -5.73 -17.08 -26.38
C MET A 1 -6.52 -17.34 -25.09
N TYR A 2 -7.24 -16.34 -24.57
CA TYR A 2 -8.05 -16.51 -23.36
C TYR A 2 -9.18 -17.51 -23.59
N ARG A 3 -9.60 -18.21 -22.53
CA ARG A 3 -10.70 -19.18 -22.55
C ARG A 3 -12.03 -18.44 -22.39
N ASP A 4 -13.12 -19.00 -22.89
CA ASP A 4 -14.47 -18.44 -22.68
C ASP A 4 -14.95 -18.65 -21.23
N LYS A 5 -14.41 -19.67 -20.52
CA LYS A 5 -14.76 -20.02 -19.15
C LYS A 5 -13.54 -20.48 -18.36
N TYR A 6 -13.51 -20.10 -17.07
CA TYR A 6 -12.54 -20.49 -16.06
C TYR A 6 -13.22 -21.11 -14.84
N ASP A 7 -12.51 -21.92 -14.08
CA ASP A 7 -13.00 -22.39 -12.78
C ASP A 7 -13.04 -21.23 -11.79
N LEU A 8 -12.04 -20.35 -11.86
CA LEU A 8 -11.90 -19.18 -11.02
C LEU A 8 -11.55 -17.92 -11.82
N ILE A 9 -12.24 -16.82 -11.52
CA ILE A 9 -11.81 -15.48 -11.93
C ILE A 9 -11.51 -14.67 -10.66
N VAL A 10 -10.34 -14.03 -10.65
CA VAL A 10 -9.96 -13.07 -9.61
C VAL A 10 -9.93 -11.68 -10.24
N VAL A 11 -10.72 -10.76 -9.72
CA VAL A 11 -10.80 -9.37 -10.21
C VAL A 11 -10.01 -8.47 -9.28
N GLY A 12 -8.96 -7.84 -9.81
CA GLY A 12 -7.99 -7.05 -9.05
C GLY A 12 -6.80 -7.88 -8.58
N SER A 13 -5.61 -7.45 -8.96
CA SER A 13 -4.33 -8.11 -8.63
C SER A 13 -3.61 -7.48 -7.44
N GLY A 14 -4.32 -6.76 -6.56
CA GLY A 14 -3.77 -6.30 -5.29
C GLY A 14 -3.26 -7.47 -4.42
N PRO A 15 -2.69 -7.22 -3.23
CA PRO A 15 -2.05 -8.26 -2.41
C PRO A 15 -2.90 -9.50 -2.21
N GLY A 16 -4.20 -9.32 -1.91
CA GLY A 16 -5.14 -10.44 -1.70
C GLY A 16 -5.49 -11.18 -2.98
N GLY A 17 -5.79 -10.43 -4.05
CA GLY A 17 -6.15 -11.03 -5.35
C GLY A 17 -4.98 -11.76 -5.99
N PHE A 18 -3.77 -11.17 -5.95
CA PHE A 18 -2.55 -11.83 -6.41
C PHE A 18 -2.31 -13.16 -5.68
N ALA A 19 -2.33 -13.14 -4.34
CA ALA A 19 -2.11 -14.35 -3.55
C ALA A 19 -3.19 -15.42 -3.84
N ALA A 20 -4.45 -15.02 -4.00
CA ALA A 20 -5.54 -15.93 -4.33
C ALA A 20 -5.35 -16.58 -5.71
N ALA A 21 -4.96 -15.80 -6.72
CA ALA A 21 -4.72 -16.30 -8.08
C ALA A 21 -3.56 -17.29 -8.12
N ILE A 22 -2.41 -16.95 -7.53
CA ILE A 22 -1.24 -17.85 -7.45
C ILE A 22 -1.59 -19.13 -6.68
N ALA A 23 -2.27 -19.02 -5.54
CA ALA A 23 -2.63 -20.19 -4.74
C ALA A 23 -3.56 -21.16 -5.49
N ALA A 24 -4.53 -20.64 -6.24
CA ALA A 24 -5.45 -21.44 -7.04
C ALA A 24 -4.72 -22.09 -8.23
N ALA A 25 -3.93 -21.35 -8.97
CA ALA A 25 -3.17 -21.86 -10.12
C ALA A 25 -2.22 -23.00 -9.71
N ARG A 26 -1.53 -22.89 -8.58
CA ARG A 26 -0.68 -23.95 -8.00
C ARG A 26 -1.41 -25.25 -7.66
N LYS A 27 -2.71 -25.16 -7.46
CA LYS A 27 -3.59 -26.34 -7.29
C LYS A 27 -4.16 -26.88 -8.58
N GLY A 28 -3.75 -26.32 -9.72
CA GLY A 28 -4.24 -26.72 -11.06
C GLY A 28 -5.62 -26.16 -11.39
N VAL A 29 -6.14 -25.21 -10.60
CA VAL A 29 -7.42 -24.55 -10.89
C VAL A 29 -7.22 -23.57 -12.06
N SER A 30 -8.01 -23.73 -13.12
CA SER A 30 -8.01 -22.84 -14.28
C SER A 30 -8.42 -21.42 -13.84
N THR A 31 -7.46 -20.50 -13.78
CA THR A 31 -7.63 -19.18 -13.14
C THR A 31 -7.38 -18.06 -14.13
N LEU A 32 -8.28 -17.05 -14.15
CA LEU A 32 -8.07 -15.77 -14.82
C LEU A 32 -7.86 -14.69 -13.77
N LEU A 33 -6.72 -14.00 -13.79
CA LEU A 33 -6.46 -12.79 -13.00
C LEU A 33 -6.69 -11.57 -13.87
N VAL A 34 -7.64 -10.73 -13.47
CA VAL A 34 -8.01 -9.49 -14.19
C VAL A 34 -7.49 -8.28 -13.43
N GLU A 35 -6.77 -7.39 -14.14
CA GLU A 35 -6.20 -6.17 -13.54
C GLU A 35 -6.43 -4.96 -14.45
N ARG A 36 -6.92 -3.87 -13.90
CA ARG A 36 -7.18 -2.63 -14.63
C ARG A 36 -5.93 -1.88 -15.07
N ASN A 37 -4.83 -2.04 -14.34
CA ASN A 37 -3.55 -1.43 -14.67
C ASN A 37 -2.69 -2.35 -15.56
N GLY A 38 -1.58 -1.84 -16.07
CA GLY A 38 -0.55 -2.61 -16.78
C GLY A 38 0.43 -3.32 -15.84
N GLN A 39 0.10 -3.46 -14.57
CA GLN A 39 0.98 -3.98 -13.53
C GLN A 39 0.19 -4.78 -12.50
N VAL A 40 0.68 -5.96 -12.14
CA VAL A 40 0.13 -6.76 -11.05
C VAL A 40 0.69 -6.31 -9.69
N GLY A 41 -0.04 -6.61 -8.61
CA GLY A 41 0.41 -6.40 -7.24
C GLY A 41 -0.24 -5.22 -6.51
N GLY A 42 -0.85 -4.25 -7.23
CA GLY A 42 -1.49 -3.10 -6.60
C GLY A 42 -0.55 -2.37 -5.63
N LEU A 43 -0.93 -2.18 -4.37
CA LEU A 43 -0.11 -1.49 -3.36
C LEU A 43 1.24 -2.16 -3.05
N LEU A 44 1.45 -3.44 -3.38
CA LEU A 44 2.77 -4.07 -3.23
C LEU A 44 3.86 -3.35 -4.03
N THR A 45 3.49 -2.73 -5.16
CA THR A 45 4.42 -2.09 -6.09
C THR A 45 4.47 -0.56 -5.95
N SER A 46 3.89 -0.01 -4.88
CA SER A 46 3.86 1.45 -4.64
C SER A 46 5.04 1.97 -3.81
N GLY A 47 5.95 1.11 -3.35
CA GLY A 47 7.01 1.49 -2.40
C GLY A 47 6.55 1.50 -0.93
N LEU A 48 5.29 1.24 -0.66
CA LEU A 48 4.80 1.07 0.71
C LEU A 48 5.46 -0.15 1.35
N PRO A 49 6.03 -0.05 2.57
CA PRO A 49 6.60 -1.21 3.24
C PRO A 49 5.51 -2.26 3.55
N LEU A 50 5.87 -3.53 3.51
CA LEU A 50 5.00 -4.62 3.92
C LEU A 50 4.86 -4.61 5.44
N LEU A 51 3.66 -4.86 5.95
CA LEU A 51 3.33 -4.73 7.35
C LEU A 51 2.99 -6.07 8.01
N ALA A 52 3.22 -6.16 9.32
CA ALA A 52 2.72 -7.20 10.21
C ALA A 52 3.16 -8.64 9.86
N PHE A 53 4.36 -8.84 9.31
CA PHE A 53 4.95 -10.16 9.16
C PHE A 53 5.30 -10.81 10.50
N LEU A 54 5.62 -9.97 11.51
CA LEU A 54 5.86 -10.41 12.88
C LEU A 54 4.67 -10.05 13.77
N ASP A 55 4.45 -10.83 14.82
CA ASP A 55 3.59 -10.45 15.94
C ASP A 55 4.33 -9.47 16.89
N ARG A 56 3.67 -9.08 17.99
CA ARG A 56 4.27 -8.17 18.98
C ARG A 56 5.43 -8.77 19.77
N ALA A 57 5.52 -10.10 19.82
CA ALA A 57 6.63 -10.81 20.46
C ALA A 57 7.83 -11.01 19.52
N GLY A 58 7.71 -10.61 18.26
CA GLY A 58 8.73 -10.77 17.24
C GLY A 58 8.70 -12.11 16.52
N ASN A 59 7.67 -12.94 16.75
CA ASN A 59 7.52 -14.18 16.03
C ASN A 59 6.91 -13.92 14.64
N GLN A 60 7.41 -14.65 13.64
CA GLN A 60 6.85 -14.56 12.29
C GLN A 60 5.49 -15.25 12.23
N VAL A 61 4.47 -14.53 11.78
CA VAL A 61 3.08 -15.00 11.67
C VAL A 61 2.56 -15.00 10.24
N VAL A 62 3.20 -14.26 9.33
CA VAL A 62 2.89 -14.31 7.89
C VAL A 62 3.90 -15.21 7.19
N GLY A 63 3.38 -16.18 6.43
CA GLY A 63 4.15 -17.16 5.66
C GLY A 63 3.58 -17.34 4.26
N GLY A 64 3.82 -18.51 3.64
CA GLY A 64 3.31 -18.87 2.32
C GLY A 64 3.73 -17.90 1.24
N ILE A 65 2.80 -17.52 0.34
CA ILE A 65 3.07 -16.65 -0.82
C ILE A 65 3.64 -15.30 -0.39
N GLY A 66 3.17 -14.72 0.72
CA GLY A 66 3.73 -13.46 1.22
C GLY A 66 5.21 -13.55 1.57
N GLN A 67 5.63 -14.63 2.24
CA GLN A 67 7.04 -14.86 2.56
C GLN A 67 7.84 -15.23 1.30
N GLU A 68 7.29 -16.03 0.41
CA GLU A 68 7.95 -16.38 -0.85
C GLU A 68 8.30 -15.14 -1.68
N ILE A 69 7.41 -14.15 -1.74
CA ILE A 69 7.73 -12.86 -2.39
C ILE A 69 8.96 -12.21 -1.74
N CYS A 70 9.04 -12.20 -0.41
CA CYS A 70 10.21 -11.67 0.30
C CYS A 70 11.47 -12.49 0.01
N ASP A 71 11.37 -13.82 -0.04
CA ASP A 71 12.51 -14.70 -0.31
C ASP A 71 13.06 -14.47 -1.73
N ARG A 72 12.20 -14.34 -2.73
CA ARG A 72 12.60 -14.01 -4.11
C ARG A 72 13.21 -12.59 -4.22
N LEU A 73 12.62 -11.62 -3.54
CA LEU A 73 13.19 -10.27 -3.48
C LEU A 73 14.56 -10.23 -2.82
N LYS A 74 14.84 -11.15 -1.89
CA LYS A 74 16.15 -11.26 -1.24
C LYS A 74 17.25 -11.68 -2.22
N GLU A 75 16.93 -12.48 -3.22
CA GLU A 75 17.88 -12.92 -4.25
C GLU A 75 18.42 -11.77 -5.12
N VAL A 76 17.68 -10.64 -5.15
CA VAL A 76 18.03 -9.42 -5.91
C VAL A 76 18.26 -8.21 -5.00
N ASP A 77 18.54 -8.41 -3.71
CA ASP A 77 18.68 -7.35 -2.71
C ASP A 77 17.47 -6.38 -2.65
N GLY A 78 16.30 -6.86 -3.06
CA GLY A 78 15.07 -6.09 -3.19
C GLY A 78 14.22 -6.01 -1.91
N VAL A 79 14.66 -6.59 -0.80
CA VAL A 79 13.93 -6.61 0.48
C VAL A 79 14.87 -6.48 1.67
N ASN A 80 14.44 -5.79 2.72
CA ASN A 80 15.07 -5.82 4.02
C ASN A 80 14.47 -6.93 4.90
N LYS A 81 15.11 -7.22 6.02
CA LYS A 81 14.54 -8.11 7.05
C LYS A 81 13.24 -7.52 7.62
N HIS A 82 12.40 -8.36 8.19
CA HIS A 82 11.23 -7.92 8.98
C HIS A 82 11.72 -7.23 10.24
N LEU A 83 11.40 -5.95 10.39
CA LEU A 83 11.81 -5.14 11.54
C LEU A 83 10.62 -4.90 12.45
N PRO A 84 10.75 -5.10 13.78
CA PRO A 84 9.70 -4.75 14.73
C PRO A 84 9.29 -3.28 14.60
N SER A 85 7.99 -3.01 14.68
CA SER A 85 7.42 -1.66 14.62
C SER A 85 6.37 -1.48 15.71
N PRO A 86 6.43 -0.40 16.50
CA PRO A 86 5.52 -0.20 17.62
C PRO A 86 4.04 -0.16 17.26
N LEU A 87 3.69 0.44 16.11
CA LEU A 87 2.30 0.57 15.66
C LEU A 87 1.86 -0.54 14.73
N LEU A 88 2.80 -1.07 13.93
CA LEU A 88 2.49 -1.89 12.77
C LEU A 88 2.93 -3.36 12.97
N ASN A 89 3.28 -3.72 14.21
CA ASN A 89 3.91 -4.98 14.62
C ASN A 89 5.27 -5.20 13.93
N SER A 90 5.33 -5.16 12.61
CA SER A 90 6.58 -5.12 11.87
C SER A 90 6.43 -4.33 10.57
N ILE A 91 7.57 -3.85 10.08
CA ILE A 91 7.72 -3.28 8.73
C ILE A 91 8.80 -4.05 7.98
N THR A 92 8.61 -4.15 6.67
CA THR A 92 9.56 -4.77 5.75
C THR A 92 9.67 -3.89 4.52
N SER A 93 10.78 -3.17 4.42
CA SER A 93 11.02 -2.31 3.25
C SER A 93 11.34 -3.16 2.03
N VAL A 94 10.74 -2.81 0.91
CA VAL A 94 10.89 -3.49 -0.38
C VAL A 94 11.23 -2.49 -1.47
N ASN A 95 11.96 -2.95 -2.48
CA ASN A 95 12.17 -2.18 -3.70
C ASN A 95 10.98 -2.39 -4.63
N ALA A 96 10.24 -1.32 -4.93
CA ALA A 96 9.01 -1.37 -5.72
C ALA A 96 9.24 -1.89 -7.16
N ALA A 97 10.37 -1.55 -7.77
CA ALA A 97 10.70 -1.99 -9.13
C ALA A 97 10.97 -3.51 -9.16
N TRP A 98 11.78 -4.02 -8.23
CA TRP A 98 12.01 -5.45 -8.12
C TRP A 98 10.76 -6.21 -7.69
N MET A 99 9.93 -5.63 -6.84
CA MET A 99 8.62 -6.21 -6.51
C MET A 99 7.80 -6.47 -7.78
N SER A 100 7.72 -5.48 -8.66
CA SER A 100 6.99 -5.64 -9.92
C SER A 100 7.52 -6.81 -10.76
N VAL A 101 8.85 -6.91 -10.93
CA VAL A 101 9.49 -8.00 -11.69
C VAL A 101 9.15 -9.35 -11.08
N VAL A 102 9.37 -9.52 -9.78
CA VAL A 102 9.12 -10.79 -9.07
C VAL A 102 7.66 -11.23 -9.18
N LEU A 103 6.70 -10.31 -9.07
CA LEU A 103 5.29 -10.67 -9.20
C LEU A 103 4.92 -11.13 -10.61
N PHE A 104 5.50 -10.54 -11.65
CA PHE A 104 5.30 -11.02 -13.03
C PHE A 104 5.94 -12.39 -13.26
N GLU A 105 7.16 -12.63 -12.78
CA GLU A 105 7.81 -13.94 -12.83
C GLU A 105 6.96 -15.03 -12.17
N MET A 106 6.42 -14.73 -10.97
CA MET A 106 5.53 -15.66 -10.27
C MET A 106 4.24 -15.96 -11.09
N CYS A 107 3.72 -14.98 -11.83
CA CYS A 107 2.59 -15.24 -12.72
C CYS A 107 2.97 -16.14 -13.92
N GLU A 108 4.13 -15.90 -14.54
CA GLU A 108 4.61 -16.66 -15.69
C GLU A 108 4.90 -18.14 -15.37
N GLU A 109 5.31 -18.43 -14.15
CA GLU A 109 5.58 -19.80 -13.69
C GLU A 109 4.31 -20.66 -13.59
N GLU A 110 3.13 -20.04 -13.44
CA GLU A 110 1.88 -20.74 -13.15
C GLU A 110 1.11 -21.12 -14.41
N LYS A 111 1.23 -22.36 -14.86
CA LYS A 111 0.60 -22.86 -16.11
C LYS A 111 -0.93 -22.80 -16.12
N ALA A 112 -1.57 -22.80 -14.97
CA ALA A 112 -3.03 -22.73 -14.85
C ALA A 112 -3.54 -21.29 -14.68
N LEU A 113 -2.66 -20.28 -14.78
CA LEU A 113 -2.98 -18.87 -14.64
C LEU A 113 -2.93 -18.15 -15.99
N ASP A 114 -4.02 -17.52 -16.36
CA ASP A 114 -4.05 -16.49 -17.40
C ASP A 114 -4.15 -15.10 -16.72
N VAL A 115 -3.38 -14.13 -17.21
CA VAL A 115 -3.41 -12.74 -16.69
C VAL A 115 -3.92 -11.81 -17.77
N LEU A 116 -4.96 -11.01 -17.46
CA LEU A 116 -5.52 -10.01 -18.35
C LEU A 116 -5.32 -8.62 -17.74
N LEU A 117 -4.41 -7.84 -18.33
CA LEU A 117 -4.07 -6.47 -17.91
C LEU A 117 -4.87 -5.43 -18.69
N TYR A 118 -4.89 -4.19 -18.17
CA TYR A 118 -5.63 -3.07 -18.77
C TYR A 118 -7.12 -3.36 -18.93
N ALA A 119 -7.67 -4.20 -18.06
CA ALA A 119 -9.03 -4.68 -18.11
C ALA A 119 -9.84 -4.19 -16.91
N GLU A 120 -10.72 -3.22 -17.15
CA GLU A 120 -11.63 -2.69 -16.15
C GLU A 120 -12.89 -3.55 -16.07
N LEU A 121 -13.34 -3.89 -14.86
CA LEU A 121 -14.60 -4.59 -14.63
C LEU A 121 -15.77 -3.71 -15.12
N ASP A 122 -16.49 -4.17 -16.13
CA ASP A 122 -17.70 -3.53 -16.64
C ASP A 122 -18.95 -4.04 -15.92
N ARG A 123 -19.10 -5.37 -15.83
CA ARG A 123 -20.26 -6.00 -15.22
C ARG A 123 -19.97 -7.36 -14.61
N VAL A 124 -20.63 -7.66 -13.51
CA VAL A 124 -20.74 -9.02 -12.95
C VAL A 124 -21.98 -9.69 -13.54
N ILE A 125 -21.84 -10.90 -14.11
CA ILE A 125 -22.92 -11.67 -14.66
C ILE A 125 -23.55 -12.49 -13.53
N VAL A 126 -24.80 -12.18 -13.21
CA VAL A 126 -25.56 -12.85 -12.13
C VAL A 126 -26.81 -13.48 -12.73
N GLU A 127 -27.02 -14.78 -12.47
CA GLU A 127 -28.20 -15.54 -12.90
C GLU A 127 -28.78 -16.25 -11.69
N ASN A 128 -30.06 -16.01 -11.42
CA ASN A 128 -30.78 -16.63 -10.29
C ASN A 128 -30.04 -16.49 -8.94
N GLY A 129 -29.46 -15.30 -8.69
CA GLY A 129 -28.71 -15.02 -7.46
C GLY A 129 -27.32 -15.67 -7.38
N THR A 130 -26.84 -16.27 -8.46
CA THR A 130 -25.53 -16.90 -8.58
C THR A 130 -24.66 -16.13 -9.56
N VAL A 131 -23.43 -15.80 -9.18
CA VAL A 131 -22.43 -15.22 -10.08
C VAL A 131 -22.02 -16.29 -11.09
N LYS A 132 -22.06 -15.96 -12.39
CA LYS A 132 -21.74 -16.83 -13.53
C LYS A 132 -20.51 -16.38 -14.31
N GLY A 133 -20.00 -15.19 -14.01
CA GLY A 133 -18.85 -14.65 -14.72
C GLY A 133 -18.80 -13.13 -14.64
N ILE A 134 -17.99 -12.56 -15.51
CA ILE A 134 -17.79 -11.10 -15.60
C ILE A 134 -17.72 -10.65 -17.05
N THR A 135 -17.98 -9.36 -17.26
CA THR A 135 -17.63 -8.63 -18.48
C THR A 135 -16.63 -7.55 -18.14
N VAL A 136 -15.61 -7.37 -18.95
CA VAL A 136 -14.57 -6.37 -18.80
C VAL A 136 -14.42 -5.51 -20.05
N LEU A 137 -13.89 -4.29 -19.85
CA LEU A 137 -13.44 -3.43 -20.94
C LEU A 137 -11.90 -3.42 -20.97
N CYS A 138 -11.33 -3.90 -22.07
CA CYS A 138 -9.89 -3.99 -22.25
C CYS A 138 -9.49 -3.37 -23.59
N LYS A 139 -8.73 -2.28 -23.57
CA LYS A 139 -8.25 -1.59 -24.77
C LYS A 139 -9.34 -1.30 -25.81
N GLY A 140 -10.55 -0.93 -25.38
CA GLY A 140 -11.69 -0.65 -26.25
C GLY A 140 -12.51 -1.87 -26.64
N HIS A 141 -12.12 -3.07 -26.24
CA HIS A 141 -12.87 -4.31 -26.48
C HIS A 141 -13.66 -4.70 -25.24
N ARG A 142 -14.92 -5.06 -25.42
CA ARG A 142 -15.73 -5.69 -24.38
C ARG A 142 -15.57 -7.21 -24.49
N MET A 143 -15.12 -7.83 -23.41
CA MET A 143 -14.87 -9.27 -23.32
C MET A 143 -15.68 -9.84 -22.17
N SER A 144 -16.26 -11.03 -22.35
CA SER A 144 -17.03 -11.73 -21.32
C SER A 144 -16.40 -13.08 -21.02
N PHE A 145 -16.34 -13.43 -19.76
CA PHE A 145 -15.77 -14.68 -19.28
C PHE A 145 -16.72 -15.34 -18.28
N GLY A 146 -17.03 -16.63 -18.52
CA GLY A 146 -17.73 -17.45 -17.53
C GLY A 146 -16.83 -17.86 -16.37
N ALA A 147 -17.42 -18.07 -15.19
CA ALA A 147 -16.70 -18.56 -14.03
C ALA A 147 -17.59 -19.42 -13.13
N ASP A 148 -17.00 -20.43 -12.48
CA ASP A 148 -17.67 -21.17 -11.43
C ASP A 148 -17.57 -20.42 -10.09
N VAL A 149 -16.44 -19.71 -9.87
CA VAL A 149 -16.20 -18.85 -8.70
C VAL A 149 -15.58 -17.52 -9.15
N VAL A 150 -15.97 -16.42 -8.50
CA VAL A 150 -15.35 -15.10 -8.68
C VAL A 150 -14.88 -14.58 -7.32
N ILE A 151 -13.62 -14.18 -7.25
CA ILE A 151 -13.03 -13.52 -6.08
C ILE A 151 -12.93 -12.02 -6.34
N ASP A 152 -13.41 -11.20 -5.39
CA ASP A 152 -13.26 -9.76 -5.39
C ASP A 152 -11.94 -9.35 -4.72
N GLY A 153 -10.95 -8.98 -5.52
CA GLY A 153 -9.67 -8.39 -5.10
C GLY A 153 -9.56 -6.90 -5.46
N THR A 154 -10.68 -6.22 -5.76
CA THR A 154 -10.66 -4.85 -6.32
C THR A 154 -10.27 -3.75 -5.33
N GLY A 155 -10.25 -4.02 -4.04
CA GLY A 155 -9.99 -3.02 -3.00
C GLY A 155 -11.24 -2.22 -2.58
N ASP A 156 -12.15 -1.95 -3.52
CA ASP A 156 -13.38 -1.18 -3.27
C ASP A 156 -14.66 -2.05 -3.30
N GLY A 157 -14.52 -3.37 -3.47
CA GLY A 157 -15.65 -4.31 -3.44
C GLY A 157 -16.55 -4.22 -4.67
N HIS A 158 -16.02 -3.91 -5.84
CA HIS A 158 -16.81 -3.72 -7.07
C HIS A 158 -17.59 -4.96 -7.49
N VAL A 159 -16.99 -6.15 -7.34
CA VAL A 159 -17.66 -7.42 -7.63
C VAL A 159 -18.78 -7.69 -6.62
N ILE A 160 -18.49 -7.53 -5.34
CA ILE A 160 -19.45 -7.71 -4.24
C ILE A 160 -20.65 -6.80 -4.42
N TYR A 161 -20.41 -5.51 -4.72
CA TYR A 161 -21.44 -4.52 -4.94
C TYR A 161 -22.33 -4.89 -6.13
N GLN A 162 -21.74 -5.19 -7.29
CA GLN A 162 -22.50 -5.53 -8.51
C GLN A 162 -23.21 -6.87 -8.41
N ALA A 163 -22.67 -7.82 -7.64
CA ALA A 163 -23.31 -9.11 -7.39
C ALA A 163 -24.52 -9.01 -6.45
N GLY A 164 -24.76 -7.87 -5.81
CA GLY A 164 -25.82 -7.69 -4.83
C GLY A 164 -25.57 -8.40 -3.49
N ALA A 165 -24.32 -8.73 -3.18
CA ALA A 165 -23.95 -9.35 -1.92
C ALA A 165 -24.00 -8.33 -0.76
N LYS A 166 -24.12 -8.81 0.47
CA LYS A 166 -24.12 -7.94 1.65
C LYS A 166 -22.72 -7.37 1.90
N TYR A 167 -22.65 -6.08 2.17
CA TYR A 167 -21.42 -5.38 2.52
C TYR A 167 -21.71 -4.28 3.54
N GLU A 168 -20.66 -3.81 4.21
CA GLU A 168 -20.68 -2.62 5.04
C GLU A 168 -19.80 -1.54 4.38
N LYS A 169 -20.26 -0.29 4.42
CA LYS A 169 -19.54 0.86 3.90
C LYS A 169 -19.31 1.87 5.03
N GLY A 170 -18.05 2.27 5.22
CA GLY A 170 -17.64 3.13 6.32
C GLY A 170 -17.65 2.42 7.67
N GLY A 171 -17.27 3.11 8.72
CA GLY A 171 -17.16 2.57 10.07
C GLY A 171 -18.05 3.28 11.07
N SER A 172 -18.74 2.54 11.95
CA SER A 172 -19.56 3.10 13.03
C SER A 172 -18.76 4.02 13.96
N LYS A 173 -17.49 3.72 14.19
CA LYS A 173 -16.55 4.54 14.97
C LYS A 173 -16.26 5.92 14.33
N HIS A 174 -16.47 6.05 13.03
CA HIS A 174 -16.22 7.26 12.25
C HIS A 174 -17.52 7.92 11.75
N LYS A 175 -18.65 7.68 12.42
CA LYS A 175 -19.96 8.22 12.02
C LYS A 175 -20.34 7.89 10.57
N GLY A 176 -19.97 6.69 10.12
CA GLY A 176 -20.18 6.24 8.74
C GLY A 176 -19.12 6.71 7.74
N GLY A 177 -18.10 7.46 8.19
CA GLY A 177 -16.99 7.88 7.33
C GLY A 177 -16.09 6.73 6.89
N MET A 178 -15.54 6.87 5.69
CA MET A 178 -14.57 5.91 5.13
C MET A 178 -13.14 6.25 5.56
N GLN A 179 -12.22 5.31 5.36
CA GLN A 179 -10.79 5.58 5.52
C GLN A 179 -10.37 6.69 4.55
N SER A 180 -9.73 7.72 5.09
CA SER A 180 -9.27 8.85 4.27
C SER A 180 -8.20 8.39 3.28
N PRO A 181 -8.36 8.64 1.97
CA PRO A 181 -7.30 8.41 1.02
C PRO A 181 -6.10 9.33 1.29
N ALA A 182 -4.92 8.85 0.89
CA ALA A 182 -3.67 9.57 1.02
C ALA A 182 -2.79 9.30 -0.20
N LEU A 183 -2.03 10.30 -0.62
CA LEU A 183 -1.00 10.18 -1.64
C LEU A 183 0.36 10.19 -0.94
N CYS A 184 1.05 9.06 -0.97
CA CYS A 184 2.42 8.97 -0.51
C CYS A 184 3.39 9.43 -1.60
N PHE A 185 4.58 9.88 -1.20
CA PHE A 185 5.59 10.36 -2.13
C PHE A 185 7.00 10.08 -1.59
N GLU A 186 8.00 10.14 -2.45
CA GLU A 186 9.39 9.89 -2.05
C GLU A 186 10.25 11.15 -2.15
N LEU A 187 11.16 11.27 -1.18
CA LEU A 187 12.19 12.31 -1.13
C LEU A 187 13.57 11.67 -1.18
N SER A 188 14.42 12.14 -2.10
CA SER A 188 15.84 11.79 -2.15
C SER A 188 16.70 12.84 -1.45
N ASN A 189 18.01 12.58 -1.36
CA ASN A 189 19.01 13.48 -0.80
C ASN A 189 18.71 13.91 0.64
N VAL A 190 18.36 12.94 1.48
CA VAL A 190 18.09 13.11 2.92
C VAL A 190 19.34 12.78 3.73
N ASP A 191 19.75 13.69 4.60
CA ASP A 191 20.79 13.47 5.61
C ASP A 191 20.17 12.85 6.86
N TYR A 192 20.13 11.51 6.87
CA TYR A 192 19.54 10.74 7.98
C TYR A 192 20.34 10.88 9.27
N ASP A 193 21.66 11.05 9.20
CA ASP A 193 22.48 11.21 10.40
C ASP A 193 22.12 12.48 11.16
N LYS A 194 21.91 13.58 10.42
CA LYS A 194 21.42 14.84 10.99
C LYS A 194 20.02 14.71 11.57
N SER A 195 19.11 14.01 10.88
CA SER A 195 17.75 13.76 11.36
C SER A 195 17.75 12.93 12.65
N ILE A 196 18.53 11.85 12.68
CA ILE A 196 18.68 10.98 13.86
C ILE A 196 19.33 11.75 15.03
N ALA A 197 20.37 12.56 14.78
CA ALA A 197 21.00 13.37 15.80
C ALA A 197 20.02 14.36 16.45
N TYR A 198 19.11 14.94 15.67
CA TYR A 198 18.05 15.77 16.21
C TYR A 198 17.11 14.99 17.14
N LEU A 199 16.69 13.80 16.75
CA LEU A 199 15.81 12.94 17.55
C LEU A 199 16.51 12.44 18.84
N GLU A 200 17.83 12.24 18.81
CA GLU A 200 18.61 11.92 20.02
C GLU A 200 18.62 13.07 21.04
N GLN A 201 18.71 14.29 20.56
CA GLN A 201 18.69 15.49 21.41
C GLN A 201 17.28 15.83 21.87
N ASN A 202 16.24 15.34 21.20
CA ASN A 202 14.82 15.61 21.47
C ASN A 202 14.02 14.29 21.45
N PRO A 203 14.22 13.41 22.43
CA PRO A 203 13.62 12.07 22.42
C PRO A 203 12.08 12.07 22.48
N GLU A 204 11.48 13.15 22.97
CA GLU A 204 10.01 13.36 22.96
C GLU A 204 9.46 13.58 21.54
N GLU A 205 10.31 13.93 20.59
CA GLU A 205 9.95 14.10 19.18
C GLU A 205 9.86 12.78 18.42
N TYR A 206 10.23 11.64 19.03
CA TYR A 206 10.25 10.33 18.39
C TYR A 206 9.28 9.35 19.04
N GLY A 207 8.54 8.65 18.21
CA GLY A 207 7.57 7.64 18.62
C GLY A 207 6.14 8.18 18.65
N VAL A 208 5.20 7.33 19.00
CA VAL A 208 3.78 7.69 19.14
C VAL A 208 3.45 7.72 20.62
N PRO A 209 3.01 8.88 21.16
CA PRO A 209 2.56 8.96 22.55
C PRO A 209 1.47 7.93 22.82
N ASP A 210 1.51 7.30 23.98
CA ASP A 210 0.49 6.38 24.52
C ASP A 210 0.28 5.07 23.73
N THR A 211 1.19 4.68 22.85
CA THR A 211 1.12 3.38 22.20
C THR A 211 1.97 2.34 22.91
N PHE A 212 1.30 1.36 23.49
CA PHE A 212 1.83 0.07 23.96
C PHE A 212 3.15 0.12 24.73
N GLU A 213 3.03 0.06 26.04
CA GLU A 213 4.15 -0.18 26.96
C GLU A 213 5.04 -1.32 26.41
N GLY A 214 6.34 -1.04 26.21
CA GLY A 214 7.31 -2.01 25.73
C GLY A 214 7.69 -1.94 24.23
N MET A 215 7.02 -1.14 23.40
CA MET A 215 7.33 -1.02 21.97
C MET A 215 7.92 0.33 21.55
N ARG A 216 8.56 1.06 22.43
CA ARG A 216 9.33 2.26 22.05
C ARG A 216 10.54 1.80 21.25
N GLN A 217 10.56 2.11 19.96
CA GLN A 217 11.79 2.03 19.21
C GLN A 217 12.81 2.96 19.85
N ASN A 218 13.92 2.41 20.25
CA ASN A 218 15.05 3.16 20.75
C ASN A 218 15.72 3.84 19.54
N ILE A 219 16.29 5.03 19.73
CA ILE A 219 17.05 5.74 18.68
C ILE A 219 18.22 4.92 18.16
N SER A 220 18.86 4.09 18.99
CA SER A 220 19.86 3.13 18.52
C SER A 220 19.34 2.24 17.40
N PHE A 221 18.07 1.88 17.41
CA PHE A 221 17.45 1.10 16.34
C PHE A 221 17.55 1.78 14.97
N LEU A 222 17.43 3.10 14.90
CA LEU A 222 17.56 3.87 13.66
C LEU A 222 19.00 3.82 13.12
N LYS A 223 19.99 3.79 14.00
CA LYS A 223 21.42 3.71 13.64
C LYS A 223 21.81 2.30 13.19
N ASP A 224 21.24 1.29 13.82
CA ASP A 224 21.59 -0.11 13.62
C ASP A 224 20.92 -0.74 12.37
N ASN A 225 19.98 -0.05 11.74
CA ASN A 225 19.23 -0.58 10.62
C ASN A 225 19.33 0.29 9.36
N VAL A 226 19.54 -0.37 8.22
CA VAL A 226 19.61 0.30 6.90
C VAL A 226 18.28 0.96 6.54
N CYS A 227 17.16 0.28 6.82
CA CYS A 227 15.81 0.79 6.65
C CYS A 227 15.14 0.93 8.02
N PHE A 228 14.33 1.95 8.18
CA PHE A 228 13.60 2.21 9.42
C PHE A 228 12.39 3.13 9.15
N ASN A 229 11.47 3.16 10.11
CA ASN A 229 10.34 4.08 10.10
C ASN A 229 10.48 5.09 11.25
N VAL A 230 10.16 6.33 10.98
CA VAL A 230 10.08 7.42 11.97
C VAL A 230 8.69 8.02 11.93
N MET A 231 8.05 8.03 13.10
CA MET A 231 6.83 8.80 13.37
C MET A 231 7.19 9.82 14.45
N GLY A 232 7.08 11.13 14.15
CA GLY A 232 7.55 12.11 15.10
C GLY A 232 7.54 13.55 14.61
N PHE A 233 8.44 14.39 15.17
CA PHE A 233 8.59 15.81 14.85
C PHE A 233 7.38 16.65 15.25
N TYR A 234 6.75 16.32 16.37
CA TYR A 234 5.51 16.94 16.85
C TYR A 234 5.61 18.44 17.08
N SER A 235 6.71 18.90 17.72
CA SER A 235 6.93 20.32 17.99
C SER A 235 7.18 21.10 16.71
N LEU A 236 7.90 20.50 15.75
CA LEU A 236 8.16 21.12 14.45
C LEU A 236 6.89 21.23 13.61
N VAL A 237 6.04 20.19 13.61
CA VAL A 237 4.72 20.25 12.98
C VAL A 237 3.84 21.32 13.63
N LYS A 238 3.82 21.38 14.98
CA LYS A 238 3.08 22.41 15.71
C LYS A 238 3.57 23.83 15.35
N LYS A 239 4.88 24.02 15.28
CA LYS A 239 5.50 25.29 14.87
C LYS A 239 5.13 25.67 13.43
N ALA A 240 5.19 24.71 12.49
CA ALA A 240 4.82 24.95 11.11
C ALA A 240 3.35 25.34 10.97
N LYS A 241 2.45 24.68 11.73
CA LYS A 241 1.01 25.04 11.78
C LYS A 241 0.79 26.44 12.31
N ALA A 242 1.47 26.80 13.40
CA ALA A 242 1.37 28.15 14.00
C ALA A 242 1.82 29.25 13.03
N ASN A 243 2.77 28.94 12.14
CA ASN A 243 3.28 29.87 11.10
C ASN A 243 2.43 29.84 9.81
N GLY A 244 1.41 29.00 9.70
CA GLY A 244 0.62 28.84 8.48
C GLY A 244 1.30 28.05 7.35
N ASP A 245 2.42 27.40 7.63
CA ASP A 245 3.21 26.65 6.66
C ASP A 245 2.76 25.18 6.51
N PHE A 246 1.81 24.72 7.36
CA PHE A 246 1.30 23.35 7.35
C PHE A 246 -0.15 23.29 7.83
N ASN A 247 -1.07 22.91 6.93
CA ASN A 247 -2.51 22.86 7.21
C ASN A 247 -3.07 21.44 7.11
N ILE A 248 -2.24 20.47 6.72
CA ILE A 248 -2.64 19.07 6.63
C ILE A 248 -3.10 18.58 8.01
N PRO A 249 -4.19 17.78 8.12
CA PRO A 249 -4.73 17.32 9.41
C PRO A 249 -3.90 16.16 9.97
N ARG A 250 -2.62 16.39 10.18
CA ARG A 250 -1.61 15.53 10.80
C ARG A 250 -0.88 16.29 11.89
N ASN A 251 -0.48 15.61 12.95
CA ASN A 251 0.27 16.19 14.07
C ASN A 251 1.73 15.73 14.12
N MET A 252 2.11 14.85 13.22
CA MET A 252 3.46 14.28 13.10
C MET A 252 3.81 14.08 11.64
N ILE A 253 5.08 13.87 11.37
CA ILE A 253 5.59 13.37 10.10
C ILE A 253 5.85 11.88 10.25
N ASP A 254 5.40 11.12 9.26
CA ASP A 254 5.63 9.68 9.12
C ASP A 254 6.47 9.47 7.87
N TYR A 255 7.70 8.96 8.05
CA TYR A 255 8.54 8.58 6.94
C TYR A 255 9.23 7.24 7.15
N CYS A 256 9.49 6.56 6.06
CA CYS A 256 10.24 5.31 6.03
C CYS A 256 11.49 5.46 5.16
N LYS A 257 12.69 5.20 5.72
CA LYS A 257 13.90 5.10 4.91
C LYS A 257 13.85 3.79 4.13
N GLN A 258 13.88 3.91 2.81
CA GLN A 258 13.81 2.80 1.87
C GLN A 258 15.20 2.22 1.55
N LEU A 259 15.22 1.03 0.92
CA LEU A 259 16.43 0.41 0.40
C LEU A 259 17.15 1.28 -0.63
N THR A 260 16.42 2.07 -1.39
CA THR A 260 16.97 3.06 -2.34
C THR A 260 17.71 4.22 -1.68
N GLY A 261 17.61 4.36 -0.37
CA GLY A 261 18.08 5.52 0.37
C GLY A 261 17.10 6.71 0.37
N ASN A 262 15.99 6.62 -0.34
CA ASN A 262 14.93 7.63 -0.32
C ASN A 262 14.10 7.57 0.98
N ALA A 263 13.45 8.66 1.33
CA ALA A 263 12.43 8.71 2.36
C ALA A 263 11.05 8.60 1.73
N PHE A 264 10.34 7.51 2.01
CA PHE A 264 8.92 7.37 1.68
C PHE A 264 8.08 8.11 2.71
N ILE A 265 7.29 9.08 2.28
CA ILE A 265 6.55 10.01 3.12
C ILE A 265 5.06 9.67 3.09
N ASN A 266 4.46 9.47 4.27
CA ASN A 266 3.03 9.24 4.45
C ASN A 266 2.42 10.34 5.34
N VAL A 267 2.09 11.48 4.75
CA VAL A 267 1.64 12.66 5.49
C VAL A 267 0.37 13.29 4.94
N THR A 268 0.07 13.13 3.65
CA THR A 268 -1.16 13.67 3.06
C THR A 268 -2.41 13.00 3.63
N ARG A 269 -3.55 13.65 3.53
CA ARG A 269 -4.81 13.10 4.02
C ARG A 269 -6.02 13.85 3.47
N ALA A 270 -6.84 13.21 2.66
CA ALA A 270 -8.12 13.75 2.22
C ALA A 270 -9.24 13.24 3.14
N VAL A 271 -9.53 13.99 4.20
CA VAL A 271 -10.59 13.64 5.16
C VAL A 271 -11.98 13.83 4.53
N ASN A 272 -12.96 13.04 4.99
CA ASN A 272 -14.36 13.07 4.54
C ASN A 272 -14.52 12.73 3.05
N SER A 273 -13.61 11.97 2.46
CA SER A 273 -13.72 11.47 1.10
C SER A 273 -14.37 10.09 1.06
N ASP A 274 -15.11 9.83 0.00
CA ASP A 274 -15.72 8.54 -0.32
C ASP A 274 -14.96 7.92 -1.50
N SER A 275 -14.22 6.83 -1.25
CA SER A 275 -13.41 6.15 -2.29
C SER A 275 -14.24 5.42 -3.34
N THR A 276 -15.54 5.27 -3.12
CA THR A 276 -16.47 4.65 -4.06
C THR A 276 -17.23 5.66 -4.92
N ASP A 277 -17.07 6.97 -4.64
CA ASP A 277 -17.66 8.05 -5.41
C ASP A 277 -16.62 8.72 -6.31
N PRO A 278 -16.80 8.69 -7.65
CA PRO A 278 -15.81 9.20 -8.59
C PRO A 278 -15.50 10.70 -8.40
N GLU A 279 -16.50 11.53 -8.11
CA GLU A 279 -16.29 12.97 -7.91
C GLU A 279 -15.49 13.22 -6.63
N SER A 280 -15.83 12.54 -5.53
CA SER A 280 -15.10 12.59 -4.28
C SER A 280 -13.63 12.19 -4.44
N MET A 281 -13.35 11.14 -5.24
CA MET A 281 -11.98 10.71 -5.51
C MET A 281 -11.19 11.72 -6.34
N VAL A 282 -11.80 12.32 -7.36
CA VAL A 282 -11.15 13.40 -8.13
C VAL A 282 -10.78 14.58 -7.21
N GLN A 283 -11.69 14.99 -6.32
CA GLN A 283 -11.42 16.06 -5.35
C GLN A 283 -10.29 15.68 -4.37
N ALA A 284 -10.27 14.42 -3.90
CA ALA A 284 -9.22 13.90 -3.04
C ALA A 284 -7.84 13.91 -3.72
N GLU A 285 -7.76 13.53 -5.01
CA GLU A 285 -6.54 13.58 -5.80
C GLU A 285 -5.99 15.01 -5.90
N PHE A 286 -6.80 15.97 -6.29
CA PHE A 286 -6.38 17.38 -6.34
C PHE A 286 -5.93 17.90 -4.97
N LEU A 287 -6.63 17.53 -3.90
CA LEU A 287 -6.26 17.92 -2.55
C LEU A 287 -4.92 17.32 -2.14
N CYS A 288 -4.74 16.01 -2.33
CA CYS A 288 -3.50 15.32 -1.96
C CYS A 288 -2.28 15.86 -2.74
N HIS A 289 -2.41 16.16 -4.03
CA HIS A 289 -1.33 16.78 -4.80
C HIS A 289 -0.95 18.17 -4.27
N ARG A 290 -1.92 18.99 -3.86
CA ARG A 290 -1.61 20.27 -3.17
C ARG A 290 -0.91 20.02 -1.84
N GLN A 291 -1.35 19.00 -1.08
CA GLN A 291 -0.75 18.62 0.19
C GLN A 291 0.69 18.09 0.03
N VAL A 292 1.01 17.36 -1.05
CA VAL A 292 2.40 16.95 -1.36
C VAL A 292 3.31 18.17 -1.45
N LYS A 293 2.91 19.21 -2.20
CA LYS A 293 3.68 20.46 -2.31
C LYS A 293 3.85 21.14 -0.95
N GLU A 294 2.78 21.25 -0.18
CA GLU A 294 2.79 21.86 1.17
C GLU A 294 3.71 21.08 2.11
N ALA A 295 3.56 19.75 2.16
CA ALA A 295 4.39 18.86 2.97
C ALA A 295 5.87 18.94 2.59
N TYR A 296 6.18 18.91 1.30
CA TYR A 296 7.55 19.06 0.79
C TYR A 296 8.19 20.37 1.26
N GLN A 297 7.47 21.50 1.15
CA GLN A 297 7.97 22.80 1.58
C GLN A 297 8.19 22.85 3.11
N MET A 298 7.23 22.31 3.87
CA MET A 298 7.32 22.20 5.32
C MET A 298 8.50 21.35 5.75
N ILE A 299 8.63 20.15 5.18
CA ILE A 299 9.69 19.19 5.50
C ILE A 299 11.06 19.84 5.25
N ARG A 300 11.29 20.46 4.11
CA ARG A 300 12.55 21.15 3.82
C ARG A 300 12.87 22.31 4.76
N LYS A 301 11.85 23.02 5.22
CA LYS A 301 12.00 24.20 6.07
C LYS A 301 12.22 23.87 7.53
N TYR A 302 11.61 22.79 8.01
CA TYR A 302 11.53 22.51 9.44
C TYR A 302 12.27 21.24 9.88
N LEU A 303 12.37 20.20 9.05
CA LEU A 303 12.95 18.93 9.47
C LEU A 303 14.47 18.92 9.29
N PRO A 304 15.24 18.70 10.36
CA PRO A 304 16.68 18.53 10.28
C PRO A 304 17.05 17.33 9.39
N GLY A 305 17.99 17.56 8.46
CA GLY A 305 18.43 16.56 7.50
C GLY A 305 17.64 16.53 6.18
N PHE A 306 16.56 17.30 6.08
CA PHE A 306 15.73 17.36 4.87
C PHE A 306 15.88 18.66 4.07
N GLU A 307 16.76 19.56 4.46
CA GLU A 307 16.88 20.89 3.86
C GLU A 307 17.16 20.86 2.35
N ASN A 308 17.90 19.83 1.92
CA ASN A 308 18.32 19.65 0.53
C ASN A 308 17.55 18.53 -0.19
N CYS A 309 16.53 17.95 0.44
CA CYS A 309 15.77 16.86 -0.17
C CYS A 309 15.11 17.29 -1.48
N GLN A 310 14.85 16.31 -2.34
CA GLN A 310 14.21 16.50 -3.64
C GLN A 310 13.05 15.53 -3.79
N LEU A 311 11.95 16.00 -4.36
CA LEU A 311 10.81 15.16 -4.69
C LEU A 311 11.19 14.24 -5.86
N VAL A 312 11.00 12.93 -5.70
CA VAL A 312 11.37 11.89 -6.68
C VAL A 312 10.14 11.30 -7.34
N SER A 313 9.13 10.92 -6.54
CA SER A 313 7.91 10.27 -7.04
C SER A 313 6.70 10.61 -6.17
#